data_09243375198666673950c75be3f6e026
#
_entry.id   09243375198666673950c75be3f6e026
#
_cell.length_a   1.000
_cell.length_b   1.000
_cell.length_c   1.000
_cell.angle_alpha   90.00
_cell.angle_beta   90.00
_cell.angle_gamma   90.00
#
_symmetry.space_group_name_H-M   'P 1'
#
loop_
_entity.id
_entity.type
_entity.pdbx_description
1 polymer ?
#
loop_
_entity_poly.entity_id
_entity_poly.type
_entity_poly.pdbx_seq_one_letter_code
_entity_poly.pdbx_strand_id
1 'polypeptide(L)'
;LLMSSNGTVYVDMVSLMPDTWKGRANGLRPDLAQLLYETKPTFLRFPGGCYVEGQDNYDNAFQWKKTIGPIEQRPGHWNNNWKYRSSDGLGYDEYLQLCEDLGAAPMFVVNVGLGHGFTIPFEQVDTLVQNTLDAIEYANGDETTEWGRKRIANGHPQPYGLKFIEVGNENGQPEARAEYSRRYAKFYDAIHAKYPELTIIGNVEAWGTDN
;
A
#
# COMPACT_ATOMS: atom_id res chain seq x y z
N LEU A 1 20.99 -29.77 -3.26
CA LEU A 1 21.91 -29.79 -2.12
C LEU A 1 22.72 -31.08 -2.19
N LEU A 2 24.06 -30.97 -2.28
CA LEU A 2 24.96 -32.09 -2.16
C LEU A 2 25.68 -32.04 -0.81
N MET A 3 25.61 -33.13 -0.06
CA MET A 3 26.33 -33.28 1.18
C MET A 3 27.50 -34.23 0.99
N SER A 4 28.67 -33.84 1.46
CA SER A 4 29.89 -34.63 1.35
C SER A 4 30.09 -35.63 2.49
N SER A 5 29.26 -35.57 3.52
CA SER A 5 29.25 -36.45 4.68
C SER A 5 27.84 -36.58 5.29
N ASN A 6 27.66 -37.57 6.15
CA ASN A 6 26.42 -37.70 6.92
C ASN A 6 26.31 -36.56 7.92
N GLY A 7 25.16 -35.90 7.95
CA GLY A 7 24.90 -34.79 8.86
C GLY A 7 23.44 -34.33 8.77
N THR A 8 23.05 -33.43 9.66
CA THR A 8 21.75 -32.75 9.61
C THR A 8 21.95 -31.33 9.13
N VAL A 9 21.16 -30.95 8.12
CA VAL A 9 21.12 -29.57 7.61
C VAL A 9 19.71 -29.04 7.82
N TYR A 10 19.61 -27.89 8.47
CA TYR A 10 18.37 -27.13 8.58
C TYR A 10 18.31 -26.15 7.42
N VAL A 11 17.23 -26.21 6.65
CA VAL A 11 17.02 -25.36 5.47
C VAL A 11 15.69 -24.65 5.63
N ASP A 12 15.72 -23.34 5.59
CA ASP A 12 14.53 -22.50 5.69
C ASP A 12 14.61 -21.38 4.64
N MET A 13 13.45 -20.82 4.28
CA MET A 13 13.31 -19.68 3.38
C MET A 13 14.10 -19.78 2.05
N VAL A 14 14.13 -20.99 1.48
CA VAL A 14 14.80 -21.20 0.18
C VAL A 14 14.04 -20.43 -0.90
N SER A 15 14.72 -19.54 -1.58
CA SER A 15 14.18 -18.79 -2.70
C SER A 15 15.16 -18.78 -3.88
N LEU A 16 14.62 -18.79 -5.08
CA LEU A 16 15.36 -18.58 -6.31
C LEU A 16 14.71 -17.42 -7.07
N MET A 17 15.37 -16.29 -7.07
CA MET A 17 14.89 -15.08 -7.72
C MET A 17 15.65 -14.87 -9.03
N PRO A 18 14.95 -14.63 -10.15
CA PRO A 18 15.61 -14.20 -11.40
C PRO A 18 16.11 -12.77 -11.27
N ASP A 19 16.82 -12.30 -12.28
CA ASP A 19 17.12 -10.88 -12.42
C ASP A 19 15.85 -10.06 -12.41
N THR A 20 15.91 -8.88 -11.79
CA THR A 20 14.79 -7.98 -11.67
C THR A 20 14.96 -6.76 -12.56
N TRP A 21 13.86 -6.14 -12.93
CA TRP A 21 13.87 -4.91 -13.71
C TRP A 21 14.67 -3.82 -12.99
N LYS A 22 15.62 -3.20 -13.70
CA LYS A 22 16.57 -2.22 -13.15
C LYS A 22 17.41 -2.71 -11.96
N GLY A 23 17.48 -4.03 -11.73
CA GLY A 23 18.25 -4.60 -10.64
C GLY A 23 17.73 -4.27 -9.23
N ARG A 24 16.47 -3.89 -9.08
CA ARG A 24 15.88 -3.56 -7.78
C ARG A 24 15.76 -4.81 -6.89
N ALA A 25 16.12 -4.67 -5.62
CA ALA A 25 15.80 -5.68 -4.62
C ALA A 25 14.26 -5.83 -4.55
N ASN A 26 13.75 -7.07 -4.50
CA ASN A 26 12.31 -7.38 -4.61
C ASN A 26 11.64 -6.82 -5.87
N GLY A 27 12.43 -6.57 -6.92
CA GLY A 27 11.96 -5.93 -8.14
C GLY A 27 11.03 -6.80 -8.97
N LEU A 28 10.48 -6.20 -9.99
CA LEU A 28 9.53 -6.82 -10.90
C LEU A 28 10.23 -7.65 -11.98
N ARG A 29 9.48 -8.55 -12.60
CA ARG A 29 9.90 -9.26 -13.81
C ARG A 29 10.26 -8.27 -14.91
N PRO A 30 11.47 -8.38 -15.52
CA PRO A 30 11.94 -7.40 -16.50
C PRO A 30 11.03 -7.27 -17.72
N ASP A 31 10.50 -8.38 -18.24
CA ASP A 31 9.62 -8.40 -19.40
C ASP A 31 8.32 -7.65 -19.17
N LEU A 32 7.64 -7.86 -18.03
CA LEU A 32 6.36 -7.20 -17.71
C LEU A 32 6.57 -5.74 -17.30
N ALA A 33 7.60 -5.46 -16.50
CA ALA A 33 7.89 -4.10 -16.08
C ALA A 33 8.29 -3.21 -17.28
N GLN A 34 9.02 -3.76 -18.25
CA GLN A 34 9.38 -3.03 -19.46
C GLN A 34 8.14 -2.68 -20.29
N LEU A 35 7.19 -3.60 -20.46
CA LEU A 35 5.93 -3.33 -21.15
C LEU A 35 5.14 -2.21 -20.44
N LEU A 36 5.07 -2.26 -19.12
CA LEU A 36 4.42 -1.20 -18.34
C LEU A 36 5.12 0.16 -18.52
N TYR A 37 6.45 0.17 -18.47
CA TYR A 37 7.26 1.37 -18.71
C TYR A 37 6.99 2.00 -20.08
N GLU A 38 6.85 1.18 -21.13
CA GLU A 38 6.58 1.63 -22.48
C GLU A 38 5.20 2.27 -22.66
N THR A 39 4.24 1.98 -21.77
CA THR A 39 2.94 2.68 -21.76
C THR A 39 3.05 4.12 -21.29
N LYS A 40 4.16 4.52 -20.66
CA LYS A 40 4.41 5.86 -20.11
C LYS A 40 3.28 6.35 -19.20
N PRO A 41 2.94 5.60 -18.14
CA PRO A 41 1.86 6.01 -17.24
C PRO A 41 2.23 7.31 -16.54
N THR A 42 1.27 8.22 -16.38
CA THR A 42 1.48 9.49 -15.67
C THR A 42 1.27 9.36 -14.18
N PHE A 43 0.50 8.37 -13.75
CA PHE A 43 0.31 8.01 -12.34
C PHE A 43 0.09 6.51 -12.20
N LEU A 44 0.28 6.00 -10.99
CA LEU A 44 -0.05 4.63 -10.61
C LEU A 44 -0.87 4.65 -9.31
N ARG A 45 -2.09 4.11 -9.37
CA ARG A 45 -3.00 3.95 -8.24
C ARG A 45 -2.78 2.60 -7.57
N PHE A 46 -2.52 2.59 -6.27
CA PHE A 46 -2.31 1.35 -5.49
C PHE A 46 -2.62 1.52 -4.00
N PRO A 47 -2.91 0.46 -3.22
CA PRO A 47 -3.30 -0.86 -3.71
C PRO A 47 -4.65 -0.84 -4.41
N GLY A 48 -5.58 0.02 -3.97
CA GLY A 48 -6.91 0.23 -4.54
C GLY A 48 -7.82 -1.00 -4.55
N GLY A 49 -9.05 -0.80 -4.98
CA GLY A 49 -10.06 -1.84 -5.11
C GLY A 49 -10.39 -2.53 -3.79
N CYS A 50 -11.06 -3.65 -3.88
CA CYS A 50 -11.37 -4.51 -2.72
C CYS A 50 -10.12 -4.98 -1.96
N TYR A 51 -8.93 -4.85 -2.56
CA TYR A 51 -7.67 -5.21 -1.89
C TYR A 51 -7.36 -4.27 -0.72
N VAL A 52 -7.67 -2.96 -0.85
CA VAL A 52 -7.53 -2.02 0.26
C VAL A 52 -8.65 -2.16 1.27
N GLU A 53 -9.85 -2.52 0.81
CA GLU A 53 -11.02 -2.63 1.68
C GLU A 53 -10.95 -3.84 2.59
N GLY A 54 -10.56 -5.00 2.06
CA GLY A 54 -10.62 -6.28 2.75
C GLY A 54 -12.03 -6.85 2.79
N GLN A 55 -12.12 -8.12 3.19
CA GLN A 55 -13.40 -8.84 3.34
C GLN A 55 -13.47 -9.56 4.67
N ASP A 56 -14.65 -9.59 5.29
CA ASP A 56 -15.02 -10.20 6.56
C ASP A 56 -14.35 -9.53 7.78
N ASN A 57 -13.11 -9.08 7.67
CA ASN A 57 -12.40 -8.36 8.73
C ASN A 57 -11.22 -7.55 8.16
N TYR A 58 -10.68 -6.66 8.99
CA TYR A 58 -9.57 -5.79 8.61
C TYR A 58 -8.25 -6.52 8.36
N ASP A 59 -8.06 -7.73 8.90
CA ASP A 59 -6.83 -8.51 8.67
C ASP A 59 -6.69 -9.00 7.23
N ASN A 60 -7.79 -9.01 6.48
CA ASN A 60 -7.81 -9.30 5.05
C ASN A 60 -7.57 -8.08 4.15
N ALA A 61 -7.46 -6.89 4.73
CA ALA A 61 -7.15 -5.66 4.02
C ALA A 61 -5.62 -5.48 3.85
N PHE A 62 -5.22 -4.69 2.88
CA PHE A 62 -3.83 -4.28 2.72
C PHE A 62 -3.40 -3.38 3.89
N GLN A 63 -2.42 -3.84 4.66
CA GLN A 63 -1.86 -3.12 5.80
C GLN A 63 -0.40 -2.77 5.51
N TRP A 64 -0.14 -1.61 4.96
CA TRP A 64 1.14 -1.21 4.41
C TRP A 64 2.34 -1.38 5.36
N LYS A 65 2.14 -1.18 6.68
CA LYS A 65 3.19 -1.38 7.69
C LYS A 65 3.70 -2.83 7.78
N LYS A 66 2.89 -3.80 7.36
CA LYS A 66 3.25 -5.21 7.30
C LYS A 66 3.97 -5.59 6.00
N THR A 67 4.07 -4.65 5.07
CA THR A 67 4.57 -4.88 3.70
C THR A 67 5.90 -4.16 3.42
N ILE A 68 6.54 -3.60 4.44
CA ILE A 68 7.84 -2.94 4.35
C ILE A 68 8.90 -3.74 5.13
N GLY A 69 10.18 -3.45 4.89
CA GLY A 69 11.30 -4.19 5.49
C GLY A 69 11.61 -5.50 4.77
N PRO A 70 12.45 -6.37 5.36
CA PRO A 70 12.88 -7.61 4.73
C PRO A 70 11.72 -8.52 4.35
N ILE A 71 11.72 -9.02 3.11
CA ILE A 71 10.58 -9.77 2.55
C ILE A 71 10.29 -11.06 3.34
N GLU A 72 11.33 -11.72 3.85
CA GLU A 72 11.23 -12.95 4.64
C GLU A 72 10.60 -12.73 6.02
N GLN A 73 10.49 -11.49 6.47
CA GLN A 73 9.86 -11.11 7.73
C GLN A 73 8.41 -10.65 7.57
N ARG A 74 7.94 -10.49 6.34
CA ARG A 74 6.58 -10.04 6.07
C ARG A 74 5.60 -11.19 6.33
N PRO A 75 4.53 -10.96 7.11
CA PRO A 75 3.60 -12.03 7.46
C PRO A 75 2.77 -12.51 6.27
N GLY A 76 2.60 -11.66 5.26
CA GLY A 76 1.59 -11.86 4.24
C GLY A 76 0.17 -11.84 4.82
N HIS A 77 -0.83 -11.90 3.97
CA HIS A 77 -2.22 -11.97 4.41
C HIS A 77 -3.06 -12.83 3.47
N TRP A 78 -4.21 -13.31 3.96
CA TRP A 78 -5.18 -14.00 3.15
C TRP A 78 -6.11 -13.00 2.48
N ASN A 79 -6.14 -13.01 1.15
CA ASN A 79 -7.09 -12.21 0.40
C ASN A 79 -8.40 -13.01 0.27
N ASN A 80 -9.39 -12.63 1.05
CA ASN A 80 -10.65 -13.35 1.09
C ASN A 80 -11.60 -12.99 -0.06
N ASN A 81 -11.36 -11.88 -0.77
CA ASN A 81 -12.12 -11.55 -1.98
C ASN A 81 -11.84 -12.55 -3.11
N TRP A 82 -10.57 -12.86 -3.36
CA TRP A 82 -10.14 -13.71 -4.47
C TRP A 82 -9.53 -15.05 -4.06
N LYS A 83 -9.58 -15.39 -2.76
CA LYS A 83 -9.21 -16.71 -2.22
C LYS A 83 -7.75 -17.12 -2.53
N TYR A 84 -6.81 -16.21 -2.32
CA TYR A 84 -5.39 -16.51 -2.36
C TYR A 84 -4.64 -15.87 -1.20
N ARG A 85 -3.45 -16.39 -0.91
CA ARG A 85 -2.53 -15.78 0.05
C ARG A 85 -1.59 -14.83 -0.67
N SER A 86 -1.57 -13.57 -0.25
CA SER A 86 -0.51 -12.61 -0.61
C SER A 86 0.70 -12.83 0.29
N SER A 87 1.90 -12.84 -0.30
CA SER A 87 3.15 -12.83 0.45
C SER A 87 3.54 -11.43 0.91
N ASP A 88 2.86 -10.40 0.42
CA ASP A 88 3.20 -8.98 0.57
C ASP A 88 4.62 -8.64 0.04
N GLY A 89 5.12 -9.47 -0.89
CA GLY A 89 6.42 -9.27 -1.55
C GLY A 89 6.48 -7.99 -2.35
N LEU A 90 5.39 -7.64 -3.06
CA LEU A 90 5.20 -6.33 -3.66
C LEU A 90 4.44 -5.47 -2.65
N GLY A 91 5.17 -4.79 -1.77
CA GLY A 91 4.64 -3.97 -0.71
C GLY A 91 4.62 -2.48 -1.02
N TYR A 92 4.43 -1.66 0.02
CA TYR A 92 4.31 -0.22 -0.12
C TYR A 92 5.58 0.43 -0.69
N ASP A 93 6.74 0.02 -0.20
CA ASP A 93 8.03 0.54 -0.67
C ASP A 93 8.27 0.19 -2.14
N GLU A 94 8.01 -1.06 -2.54
CA GLU A 94 8.17 -1.52 -3.92
C GLU A 94 7.20 -0.81 -4.88
N TYR A 95 5.98 -0.49 -4.45
CA TYR A 95 5.06 0.33 -5.26
C TYR A 95 5.59 1.75 -5.46
N LEU A 96 6.13 2.37 -4.42
CA LEU A 96 6.73 3.70 -4.52
C LEU A 96 7.95 3.69 -5.44
N GLN A 97 8.83 2.69 -5.32
CA GLN A 97 9.98 2.50 -6.22
C GLN A 97 9.54 2.28 -7.67
N LEU A 98 8.46 1.50 -7.88
CA LEU A 98 7.92 1.30 -9.21
C LEU A 98 7.44 2.62 -9.83
N CYS A 99 6.75 3.46 -9.07
CA CYS A 99 6.33 4.78 -9.55
C CYS A 99 7.53 5.64 -9.97
N GLU A 100 8.58 5.68 -9.15
CA GLU A 100 9.83 6.38 -9.46
C GLU A 100 10.45 5.85 -10.75
N ASP A 101 10.58 4.53 -10.89
CA ASP A 101 11.18 3.88 -12.05
C ASP A 101 10.37 4.06 -13.34
N LEU A 102 9.06 4.20 -13.24
CA LEU A 102 8.17 4.49 -14.37
C LEU A 102 8.14 5.98 -14.73
N GLY A 103 8.58 6.85 -13.83
CA GLY A 103 8.35 8.29 -13.94
C GLY A 103 6.88 8.69 -13.71
N ALA A 104 6.13 7.85 -13.00
CA ALA A 104 4.70 8.02 -12.70
C ALA A 104 4.50 8.61 -11.30
N ALA A 105 3.48 9.44 -11.12
CA ALA A 105 3.12 9.94 -9.81
C ALA A 105 2.47 8.83 -8.96
N PRO A 106 2.92 8.57 -7.72
CA PRO A 106 2.25 7.63 -6.84
C PRO A 106 0.91 8.20 -6.34
N MET A 107 -0.14 7.38 -6.41
CA MET A 107 -1.45 7.64 -5.81
C MET A 107 -1.74 6.49 -4.83
N PHE A 108 -1.62 6.79 -3.55
CA PHE A 108 -1.82 5.77 -2.51
C PHE A 108 -3.25 5.78 -2.01
N VAL A 109 -3.88 4.59 -2.01
CA VAL A 109 -5.26 4.40 -1.54
C VAL A 109 -5.23 3.85 -0.13
N VAL A 110 -6.01 4.47 0.77
CA VAL A 110 -6.07 4.09 2.17
C VAL A 110 -7.45 3.58 2.57
N ASN A 111 -7.47 2.60 3.48
CA ASN A 111 -8.70 2.06 4.02
C ASN A 111 -9.36 3.08 4.96
N VAL A 112 -10.63 3.33 4.74
CA VAL A 112 -11.45 4.27 5.54
C VAL A 112 -12.20 3.57 6.69
N GLY A 113 -11.96 2.27 6.88
CA GLY A 113 -12.62 1.46 7.89
C GLY A 113 -13.99 0.93 7.47
N LEU A 114 -14.25 0.95 6.16
CA LEU A 114 -15.41 0.32 5.53
C LEU A 114 -14.89 -0.76 4.60
N GLY A 115 -15.22 -2.00 4.87
CA GLY A 115 -14.81 -3.15 4.06
C GLY A 115 -16.00 -4.05 3.72
N HIS A 116 -15.76 -5.07 2.91
CA HIS A 116 -16.79 -6.02 2.54
C HIS A 116 -17.14 -6.93 3.72
N GLY A 117 -18.32 -6.72 4.30
CA GLY A 117 -18.83 -7.52 5.41
C GLY A 117 -18.34 -7.09 6.80
N PHE A 118 -17.62 -5.98 6.92
CA PHE A 118 -17.24 -5.42 8.22
C PHE A 118 -17.16 -3.89 8.19
N THR A 119 -17.26 -3.31 9.36
CA THR A 119 -17.07 -1.87 9.57
C THR A 119 -16.27 -1.67 10.85
N ILE A 120 -15.16 -0.94 10.76
CA ILE A 120 -14.39 -0.53 11.95
C ILE A 120 -15.22 0.52 12.72
N PRO A 121 -15.41 0.38 14.04
CA PRO A 121 -16.11 1.38 14.85
C PRO A 121 -15.55 2.79 14.64
N PHE A 122 -16.42 3.79 14.60
CA PHE A 122 -16.02 5.16 14.26
C PHE A 122 -14.98 5.74 15.23
N GLU A 123 -15.05 5.38 16.49
CA GLU A 123 -14.10 5.76 17.54
C GLU A 123 -12.68 5.19 17.33
N GLN A 124 -12.54 4.19 16.46
CA GLN A 124 -11.25 3.59 16.10
C GLN A 124 -10.67 4.16 14.79
N VAL A 125 -11.41 5.01 14.08
CA VAL A 125 -10.97 5.58 12.79
C VAL A 125 -9.70 6.40 12.93
N ASP A 126 -9.46 7.02 14.07
CA ASP A 126 -8.24 7.79 14.32
C ASP A 126 -6.96 6.95 14.20
N THR A 127 -7.04 5.64 14.45
CA THR A 127 -5.92 4.72 14.21
C THR A 127 -5.62 4.59 12.71
N LEU A 128 -6.64 4.55 11.86
CA LEU A 128 -6.47 4.50 10.41
C LEU A 128 -5.96 5.83 9.85
N VAL A 129 -6.44 6.95 10.41
CA VAL A 129 -5.92 8.28 10.08
C VAL A 129 -4.44 8.35 10.41
N GLN A 130 -4.04 7.94 11.62
CA GLN A 130 -2.62 7.91 11.99
C GLN A 130 -1.79 7.00 11.07
N ASN A 131 -2.31 5.81 10.72
CA ASN A 131 -1.65 4.93 9.75
C ASN A 131 -1.43 5.59 8.39
N THR A 132 -2.36 6.45 7.97
CA THR A 132 -2.23 7.22 6.72
C THR A 132 -1.16 8.32 6.84
N LEU A 133 -1.15 9.07 7.94
CA LEU A 133 -0.11 10.07 8.20
C LEU A 133 1.29 9.43 8.25
N ASP A 134 1.40 8.25 8.85
CA ASP A 134 2.65 7.49 8.89
C ASP A 134 3.10 7.03 7.47
N ALA A 135 2.14 6.65 6.62
CA ALA A 135 2.45 6.27 5.23
C ALA A 135 2.96 7.48 4.42
N ILE A 136 2.34 8.65 4.59
CA ILE A 136 2.80 9.89 3.97
C ILE A 136 4.20 10.25 4.49
N GLU A 137 4.44 10.14 5.79
CA GLU A 137 5.74 10.38 6.39
C GLU A 137 6.80 9.38 5.90
N TYR A 138 6.44 8.10 5.72
CA TYR A 138 7.33 7.10 5.11
C TYR A 138 7.73 7.53 3.69
N ALA A 139 6.77 7.94 2.87
CA ALA A 139 7.04 8.33 1.49
C ALA A 139 7.82 9.66 1.38
N ASN A 140 7.50 10.64 2.19
CA ASN A 140 7.94 12.02 2.01
C ASN A 140 8.82 12.58 3.13
N GLY A 141 8.85 11.95 4.33
CA GLY A 141 9.63 12.41 5.46
C GLY A 141 11.14 12.27 5.25
N ASP A 142 11.91 13.02 6.01
CA ASP A 142 13.37 13.00 6.02
C ASP A 142 13.95 12.16 7.18
N GLU A 143 15.25 12.26 7.38
CA GLU A 143 15.97 11.54 8.44
C GLU A 143 15.60 11.98 9.87
N THR A 144 14.90 13.10 10.03
CA THR A 144 14.45 13.57 11.35
C THR A 144 13.15 12.90 11.78
N THR A 145 12.38 12.37 10.83
CA THR A 145 11.08 11.74 11.07
C THR A 145 11.21 10.24 11.34
N GLU A 146 10.26 9.65 12.07
CA GLU A 146 10.30 8.21 12.38
C GLU A 146 10.22 7.36 11.12
N TRP A 147 9.22 7.62 10.27
CA TRP A 147 8.96 6.79 9.09
C TRP A 147 9.90 7.12 7.93
N GLY A 148 10.40 8.36 7.82
CA GLY A 148 11.47 8.71 6.89
C GLY A 148 12.74 7.92 7.17
N ARG A 149 13.14 7.77 8.44
CA ARG A 149 14.28 6.91 8.83
C ARG A 149 14.07 5.44 8.43
N LYS A 150 12.84 4.92 8.55
CA LYS A 150 12.54 3.53 8.13
C LYS A 150 12.69 3.35 6.61
N ARG A 151 12.23 4.32 5.81
CA ARG A 151 12.49 4.30 4.36
C ARG A 151 13.97 4.30 4.06
N ILE A 152 14.73 5.19 4.70
CA ILE A 152 16.18 5.29 4.53
C ILE A 152 16.86 3.96 4.88
N ALA A 153 16.47 3.34 5.99
CA ALA A 153 16.97 2.03 6.41
C ALA A 153 16.59 0.89 5.43
N ASN A 154 15.47 1.02 4.72
CA ASN A 154 15.08 0.11 3.64
C ASN A 154 15.85 0.35 2.32
N GLY A 155 16.79 1.30 2.30
CA GLY A 155 17.68 1.53 1.17
C GLY A 155 17.28 2.67 0.23
N HIS A 156 16.25 3.46 0.55
CA HIS A 156 15.84 4.60 -0.25
C HIS A 156 15.98 5.94 0.52
N PRO A 157 17.13 6.63 0.41
CA PRO A 157 17.40 7.85 1.18
C PRO A 157 16.50 9.03 0.81
N GLN A 158 16.15 9.18 -0.46
CA GLN A 158 15.38 10.33 -0.94
C GLN A 158 13.86 10.12 -0.76
N PRO A 159 13.09 11.18 -0.53
CA PRO A 159 11.63 11.10 -0.60
C PRO A 159 11.13 10.63 -1.96
N TYR A 160 10.07 9.83 -1.96
CA TYR A 160 9.41 9.35 -3.18
C TYR A 160 8.52 10.40 -3.86
N GLY A 161 8.17 11.48 -3.15
CA GLY A 161 7.34 12.54 -3.71
C GLY A 161 5.88 12.13 -3.90
N LEU A 162 5.31 11.43 -2.93
CA LEU A 162 3.88 11.10 -2.89
C LEU A 162 3.05 12.40 -2.91
N LYS A 163 2.11 12.51 -3.84
CA LYS A 163 1.28 13.71 -4.05
C LYS A 163 -0.20 13.47 -3.89
N PHE A 164 -0.64 12.23 -4.05
CA PHE A 164 -2.05 11.87 -4.10
C PHE A 164 -2.37 10.81 -3.04
N ILE A 165 -3.36 11.10 -2.21
CA ILE A 165 -3.96 10.15 -1.26
C ILE A 165 -5.42 9.98 -1.63
N GLU A 166 -5.83 8.76 -1.95
CA GLU A 166 -7.24 8.43 -2.13
C GLU A 166 -7.76 7.78 -0.84
N VAL A 167 -8.86 8.29 -0.32
CA VAL A 167 -9.46 7.84 0.94
C VAL A 167 -10.64 6.92 0.64
N GLY A 168 -10.45 5.63 0.90
CA GLY A 168 -11.45 4.58 0.64
C GLY A 168 -11.44 4.06 -0.80
N ASN A 169 -12.37 3.16 -1.10
CA ASN A 169 -12.64 2.61 -2.42
C ASN A 169 -14.12 2.21 -2.51
N GLU A 170 -14.84 2.68 -3.53
CA GLU A 170 -16.24 2.34 -3.78
C GLU A 170 -17.20 2.54 -2.57
N ASN A 171 -16.85 3.40 -1.64
CA ASN A 171 -17.59 3.61 -0.38
C ASN A 171 -18.73 4.64 -0.52
N GLY A 172 -18.99 5.13 -1.72
CA GLY A 172 -20.04 6.13 -2.00
C GLY A 172 -21.45 5.58 -2.15
N GLN A 173 -21.68 4.31 -1.84
CA GLN A 173 -23.00 3.66 -1.89
C GLN A 173 -24.01 4.46 -1.04
N PRO A 174 -25.28 4.61 -1.48
CA PRO A 174 -26.29 5.43 -0.77
C PRO A 174 -26.40 5.12 0.73
N GLU A 175 -26.39 3.84 1.10
CA GLU A 175 -26.49 3.36 2.48
C GLU A 175 -25.22 3.66 3.31
N ALA A 176 -24.07 3.74 2.67
CA ALA A 176 -22.78 4.01 3.33
C ALA A 176 -22.35 5.48 3.26
N ARG A 177 -23.02 6.30 2.44
CA ARG A 177 -22.59 7.67 2.14
C ARG A 177 -22.40 8.56 3.37
N ALA A 178 -23.34 8.56 4.29
CA ALA A 178 -23.22 9.37 5.51
C ALA A 178 -22.07 8.91 6.39
N GLU A 179 -21.88 7.60 6.50
CA GLU A 179 -20.80 6.97 7.25
C GLU A 179 -19.44 7.27 6.59
N TYR A 180 -19.35 7.13 5.28
CA TYR A 180 -18.15 7.47 4.51
C TYR A 180 -17.81 8.96 4.68
N SER A 181 -18.77 9.87 4.50
CA SER A 181 -18.53 11.31 4.54
C SER A 181 -17.94 11.76 5.87
N ARG A 182 -18.46 11.26 7.00
CA ARG A 182 -17.91 11.64 8.33
C ARG A 182 -16.51 11.05 8.57
N ARG A 183 -16.20 9.88 8.01
CA ARG A 183 -14.86 9.28 8.08
C ARG A 183 -13.89 10.04 7.19
N TYR A 184 -14.29 10.30 5.94
CA TYR A 184 -13.49 11.10 5.00
C TYR A 184 -13.09 12.45 5.61
N ALA A 185 -14.01 13.14 6.28
CA ALA A 185 -13.72 14.40 6.95
C ALA A 185 -12.57 14.28 7.96
N LYS A 186 -12.52 13.21 8.78
CA LYS A 186 -11.40 12.98 9.71
C LYS A 186 -10.05 12.82 8.98
N PHE A 187 -10.02 12.06 7.88
CA PHE A 187 -8.81 11.90 7.07
C PHE A 187 -8.41 13.22 6.44
N TYR A 188 -9.37 13.92 5.82
CA TYR A 188 -9.12 15.20 5.16
C TYR A 188 -8.53 16.21 6.14
N ASP A 189 -9.18 16.43 7.28
CA ASP A 189 -8.76 17.42 8.27
C ASP A 189 -7.34 17.12 8.78
N ALA A 190 -7.05 15.85 9.11
CA ALA A 190 -5.75 15.46 9.64
C ALA A 190 -4.62 15.55 8.58
N ILE A 191 -4.89 15.09 7.35
CA ILE A 191 -3.91 15.15 6.26
C ILE A 191 -3.68 16.60 5.87
N HIS A 192 -4.74 17.38 5.66
CA HIS A 192 -4.62 18.77 5.23
C HIS A 192 -3.93 19.65 6.28
N ALA A 193 -4.15 19.38 7.56
CA ALA A 193 -3.47 20.10 8.63
C ALA A 193 -1.95 19.87 8.66
N LYS A 194 -1.49 18.65 8.32
CA LYS A 194 -0.06 18.28 8.38
C LYS A 194 0.64 18.39 7.01
N TYR A 195 -0.08 18.15 5.92
CA TYR A 195 0.44 18.09 4.55
C TYR A 195 -0.50 18.81 3.57
N PRO A 196 -0.64 20.15 3.67
CA PRO A 196 -1.60 20.92 2.87
C PRO A 196 -1.30 20.89 1.36
N GLU A 197 -0.10 20.47 0.97
CA GLU A 197 0.34 20.36 -0.42
C GLU A 197 -0.19 19.09 -1.12
N LEU A 198 -0.70 18.11 -0.35
CA LEU A 198 -1.20 16.86 -0.93
C LEU A 198 -2.60 17.02 -1.51
N THR A 199 -2.84 16.36 -2.62
CA THR A 199 -4.18 16.22 -3.18
C THR A 199 -4.88 15.04 -2.52
N ILE A 200 -5.97 15.29 -1.81
CA ILE A 200 -6.78 14.28 -1.16
C ILE A 200 -7.99 13.98 -2.04
N ILE A 201 -8.12 12.72 -2.42
CA ILE A 201 -9.15 12.24 -3.33
C ILE A 201 -10.19 11.47 -2.53
N GLY A 202 -11.45 11.91 -2.62
CA GLY A 202 -12.58 11.14 -2.14
C GLY A 202 -13.13 10.23 -3.23
N ASN A 203 -13.74 9.12 -2.87
CA ASN A 203 -14.50 8.35 -3.81
C ASN A 203 -15.99 8.64 -3.67
N VAL A 204 -16.58 8.97 -4.81
CA VAL A 204 -18.01 9.08 -5.01
C VAL A 204 -18.51 7.83 -5.70
N GLU A 205 -19.78 7.67 -5.77
CA GLU A 205 -20.51 6.51 -6.24
C GLU A 205 -19.98 5.93 -7.57
N ALA A 206 -19.64 4.65 -7.57
CA ALA A 206 -19.21 3.93 -8.77
C ALA A 206 -20.36 3.64 -9.74
N TRP A 207 -21.61 3.83 -9.32
CA TRP A 207 -22.81 3.33 -10.01
C TRP A 207 -23.76 4.43 -10.50
N GLY A 208 -23.28 5.65 -10.59
CA GLY A 208 -23.95 6.76 -11.31
C GLY A 208 -25.43 6.92 -10.98
N THR A 209 -25.74 7.45 -9.82
CA THR A 209 -26.98 8.18 -9.64
C THR A 209 -26.59 9.65 -9.57
N ASP A 210 -26.87 10.36 -10.65
CA ASP A 210 -26.82 11.80 -10.69
C ASP A 210 -27.69 12.37 -9.56
N ASN A 211 -27.08 13.01 -8.57
CA ASN A 211 -27.71 13.91 -7.62
C ASN A 211 -26.77 15.07 -7.30
#